data_880c2fdd77076291ff7a23cabfcd7639
#
_entry.id   880c2fdd77076291ff7a23cabfcd7639
#
_cell.length_a   1.000
_cell.length_b   1.000
_cell.length_c   1.000
_cell.angle_alpha   90.00
_cell.angle_beta   90.00
_cell.angle_gamma   90.00
#
_symmetry.space_group_name_H-M   'P 1'
#
loop_
_entity.id
_entity.type
_entity.pdbx_description
1 polymer ?
#
loop_
_entity_poly.entity_id
_entity_poly.type
_entity_poly.pdbx_seq_one_letter_code
_entity_poly.pdbx_strand_id
1 'polypeptide(L)'
;MDGCINESYQYFWEMAEYGEIIKDFKSKKYAPIYFLHGEEFFFINNIVALFENELLDESQKSFNQYMFYGKEIDIPQIITTARKFPMMGDQQLIVVKEAQDIKDWKKTQSIEALLHYLKTPVPSTILVFAYQHKPLDKRSKLAKVLTKTSIMMESKKIYDNQIGPWIQSYLNTKSLTMNQKGIMMLSENIGNNLQRLSSEIDKLALNITKGQEIDEQHIQNYVGINRDYNIFELQKALSFGDFSKAFKIIEYFTLNLTKNPFVLTIAQLFAY
;
A
#
# COMPACT_ATOMS: atom_id res chain seq x y z
N MET A 1 -31.36 20.57 -3.16
CA MET A 1 -30.17 20.74 -2.27
C MET A 1 -29.34 19.50 -2.42
N ASP A 2 -28.62 19.44 -3.54
CA ASP A 2 -27.82 18.29 -3.90
C ASP A 2 -26.46 18.46 -3.24
N GLY A 3 -26.20 17.54 -2.29
CA GLY A 3 -25.01 17.57 -1.47
C GLY A 3 -23.78 17.25 -2.30
N CYS A 4 -22.77 18.08 -2.19
CA CYS A 4 -21.41 17.79 -2.59
C CYS A 4 -20.97 16.45 -2.02
N ILE A 5 -21.02 15.42 -2.84
CA ILE A 5 -20.32 14.15 -2.58
C ILE A 5 -18.85 14.52 -2.61
N ASN A 6 -18.25 14.45 -1.45
CA ASN A 6 -16.91 14.92 -1.15
C ASN A 6 -15.91 14.19 -2.06
N GLU A 7 -15.21 14.90 -2.93
CA GLU A 7 -14.22 14.36 -3.89
C GLU A 7 -13.14 13.49 -3.21
N SER A 8 -12.92 13.66 -1.91
CA SER A 8 -12.00 12.82 -1.11
C SER A 8 -12.44 11.37 -0.98
N TYR A 9 -13.74 11.05 -1.09
CA TYR A 9 -14.22 9.67 -1.17
C TYR A 9 -14.01 9.04 -2.54
N GLN A 10 -13.98 9.84 -3.59
CA GLN A 10 -13.87 9.38 -4.96
C GLN A 10 -12.50 8.73 -5.24
N TYR A 11 -11.41 9.21 -4.64
CA TYR A 11 -10.06 8.67 -4.82
C TYR A 11 -9.83 7.28 -4.18
N PHE A 12 -10.49 7.00 -3.07
CA PHE A 12 -10.45 5.65 -2.47
C PHE A 12 -11.30 4.66 -3.28
N TRP A 13 -12.31 5.18 -4.01
CA TRP A 13 -13.21 4.42 -4.87
C TRP A 13 -12.74 4.34 -6.33
N GLU A 14 -11.74 5.11 -6.75
CA GLU A 14 -11.07 4.90 -8.04
C GLU A 14 -10.25 3.60 -8.08
N MET A 15 -9.96 3.02 -6.91
CA MET A 15 -9.67 1.60 -6.76
C MET A 15 -10.97 0.84 -6.41
N ALA A 16 -11.97 0.93 -7.27
CA ALA A 16 -13.26 0.25 -7.08
C ALA A 16 -13.04 -1.22 -6.73
N GLU A 17 -12.08 -1.85 -7.39
CA GLU A 17 -11.67 -3.23 -7.18
C GLU A 17 -11.16 -3.51 -5.74
N TYR A 18 -10.36 -2.60 -5.14
CA TYR A 18 -9.89 -2.75 -3.75
C TYR A 18 -11.06 -2.71 -2.75
N GLY A 19 -11.92 -1.71 -2.87
CA GLY A 19 -13.08 -1.54 -1.98
C GLY A 19 -14.08 -2.69 -2.12
N GLU A 20 -14.28 -3.19 -3.33
CA GLU A 20 -15.15 -4.34 -3.60
C GLU A 20 -14.60 -5.63 -2.97
N ILE A 21 -13.30 -5.90 -3.11
CA ILE A 21 -12.66 -7.06 -2.47
C ILE A 21 -12.84 -7.03 -0.95
N ILE A 22 -12.62 -5.88 -0.30
CA ILE A 22 -12.80 -5.73 1.15
C ILE A 22 -14.28 -5.94 1.55
N LYS A 23 -15.22 -5.38 0.79
CA LYS A 23 -16.66 -5.53 1.02
C LYS A 23 -17.11 -6.98 0.88
N ASP A 24 -16.67 -7.64 -0.19
CA ASP A 24 -17.00 -9.05 -0.45
C ASP A 24 -16.39 -9.97 0.61
N PHE A 25 -15.14 -9.68 1.03
CA PHE A 25 -14.48 -10.40 2.12
C PHE A 25 -15.29 -10.31 3.43
N LYS A 26 -15.69 -9.10 3.83
CA LYS A 26 -16.52 -8.88 5.03
C LYS A 26 -17.90 -9.56 4.93
N SER A 27 -18.40 -9.72 3.71
CA SER A 27 -19.66 -10.42 3.44
C SER A 27 -19.48 -11.93 3.26
N LYS A 28 -18.27 -12.46 3.51
CA LYS A 28 -17.89 -13.88 3.33
C LYS A 28 -18.16 -14.40 1.90
N LYS A 29 -18.02 -13.52 0.91
CA LYS A 29 -18.12 -13.87 -0.51
C LYS A 29 -16.70 -13.95 -1.09
N TYR A 30 -16.23 -15.17 -1.28
CA TYR A 30 -14.87 -15.38 -1.76
C TYR A 30 -14.88 -15.94 -3.18
N ALA A 31 -14.04 -15.37 -4.04
CA ALA A 31 -13.73 -15.96 -5.32
C ALA A 31 -12.60 -16.99 -5.16
N PRO A 32 -12.55 -18.04 -6.00
CA PRO A 32 -11.50 -19.03 -5.89
C PRO A 32 -10.12 -18.50 -6.30
N ILE A 33 -10.04 -17.39 -7.05
CA ILE A 33 -8.77 -16.85 -7.54
C ILE A 33 -8.79 -15.33 -7.44
N TYR A 34 -7.73 -14.78 -6.84
CA TYR A 34 -7.40 -13.36 -6.80
C TYR A 34 -6.05 -13.13 -7.45
N PHE A 35 -5.97 -12.19 -8.37
CA PHE A 35 -4.73 -11.77 -9.00
C PHE A 35 -4.50 -10.28 -8.76
N LEU A 36 -3.68 -9.98 -7.75
CA LEU A 36 -3.40 -8.62 -7.30
C LEU A 36 -2.08 -8.17 -7.92
N HIS A 37 -2.08 -7.14 -8.75
CA HIS A 37 -0.87 -6.70 -9.44
C HIS A 37 -0.72 -5.18 -9.49
N GLY A 38 0.49 -4.69 -9.69
CA GLY A 38 0.74 -3.27 -9.89
C GLY A 38 1.95 -2.73 -9.14
N GLU A 39 2.10 -1.43 -9.17
CA GLU A 39 3.27 -0.72 -8.65
C GLU A 39 3.11 -0.34 -7.18
N GLU A 40 1.87 -0.09 -6.70
CA GLU A 40 1.61 0.26 -5.32
C GLU A 40 1.30 -1.00 -4.50
N PHE A 41 2.31 -1.48 -3.81
CA PHE A 41 2.21 -2.73 -3.04
C PHE A 41 1.44 -2.60 -1.72
N PHE A 42 1.20 -1.38 -1.22
CA PHE A 42 0.45 -1.15 0.01
C PHE A 42 -0.94 -1.81 -0.03
N PHE A 43 -1.71 -1.58 -1.09
CA PHE A 43 -3.05 -2.15 -1.23
C PHE A 43 -3.03 -3.67 -1.44
N ILE A 44 -2.04 -4.17 -2.20
CA ILE A 44 -1.82 -5.60 -2.40
C ILE A 44 -1.55 -6.28 -1.06
N ASN A 45 -0.62 -5.72 -0.27
CA ASN A 45 -0.25 -6.27 1.04
C ASN A 45 -1.41 -6.22 2.03
N ASN A 46 -2.24 -5.19 2.01
CA ASN A 46 -3.41 -5.10 2.88
C ASN A 46 -4.43 -6.20 2.58
N ILE A 47 -4.70 -6.48 1.30
CA ILE A 47 -5.59 -7.58 0.92
C ILE A 47 -4.97 -8.92 1.32
N VAL A 48 -3.68 -9.13 1.05
CA VAL A 48 -2.97 -10.35 1.46
C VAL A 48 -3.06 -10.54 2.97
N ALA A 49 -2.78 -9.49 3.77
CA ALA A 49 -2.87 -9.55 5.22
C ALA A 49 -4.29 -9.84 5.71
N LEU A 50 -5.31 -9.31 5.05
CA LEU A 50 -6.72 -9.60 5.37
C LEU A 50 -7.03 -11.09 5.19
N PHE A 51 -6.65 -11.68 4.04
CA PHE A 51 -6.83 -13.11 3.80
C PHE A 51 -6.01 -13.97 4.78
N GLU A 52 -4.77 -13.60 5.04
CA GLU A 52 -3.83 -14.32 5.91
C GLU A 52 -4.33 -14.36 7.37
N ASN A 53 -4.89 -13.26 7.84
CA ASN A 53 -5.25 -13.12 9.26
C ASN A 53 -6.71 -13.53 9.55
N GLU A 54 -7.64 -13.29 8.63
CA GLU A 54 -9.07 -13.34 8.93
C GLU A 54 -9.86 -14.40 8.13
N LEU A 55 -9.26 -15.03 7.11
CA LEU A 55 -10.01 -16.02 6.30
C LEU A 55 -10.25 -17.31 7.05
N LEU A 56 -9.23 -17.83 7.72
CA LEU A 56 -9.26 -19.10 8.43
C LEU A 56 -9.09 -18.89 9.93
N ASP A 57 -9.78 -19.71 10.72
CA ASP A 57 -9.56 -19.76 12.16
C ASP A 57 -8.14 -20.25 12.49
N GLU A 58 -7.59 -19.84 13.62
CA GLU A 58 -6.22 -20.19 14.04
C GLU A 58 -5.97 -21.72 14.05
N SER A 59 -6.97 -22.50 14.45
CA SER A 59 -6.90 -23.98 14.44
C SER A 59 -6.78 -24.58 13.03
N GLN A 60 -7.26 -23.89 12.00
CA GLN A 60 -7.28 -24.35 10.62
C GLN A 60 -6.03 -23.90 9.84
N LYS A 61 -5.41 -22.78 10.26
CA LYS A 61 -4.27 -22.17 9.55
C LYS A 61 -3.11 -23.15 9.37
N SER A 62 -2.77 -23.93 10.37
CA SER A 62 -1.65 -24.88 10.32
C SER A 62 -1.81 -25.95 9.24
N PHE A 63 -3.03 -26.29 8.83
CA PHE A 63 -3.31 -27.36 7.87
C PHE A 63 -3.76 -26.84 6.50
N ASN A 64 -4.41 -25.66 6.47
CA ASN A 64 -5.10 -25.15 5.29
C ASN A 64 -4.57 -23.81 4.78
N GLN A 65 -3.53 -23.25 5.41
CA GLN A 65 -2.91 -22.00 4.96
C GLN A 65 -1.51 -22.25 4.42
N TYR A 66 -1.30 -21.95 3.16
CA TYR A 66 -0.01 -22.12 2.48
C TYR A 66 0.49 -20.75 2.01
N MET A 67 1.67 -20.37 2.51
CA MET A 67 2.33 -19.12 2.17
C MET A 67 3.57 -19.42 1.36
N PHE A 68 3.61 -19.00 0.12
CA PHE A 68 4.74 -19.21 -0.78
C PHE A 68 5.36 -17.90 -1.22
N TYR A 69 6.64 -17.92 -1.51
CA TYR A 69 7.36 -16.85 -2.20
C TYR A 69 7.68 -17.26 -3.63
N GLY A 70 7.49 -16.35 -4.60
CA GLY A 70 7.66 -16.65 -6.01
C GLY A 70 9.02 -17.25 -6.36
N LYS A 71 10.12 -16.81 -5.70
CA LYS A 71 11.46 -17.33 -5.88
C LYS A 71 11.65 -18.80 -5.45
N GLU A 72 10.78 -19.28 -4.57
CA GLU A 72 10.93 -20.59 -3.93
C GLU A 72 10.03 -21.66 -4.58
N ILE A 73 9.03 -21.24 -5.35
CA ILE A 73 8.00 -22.13 -5.88
C ILE A 73 7.90 -22.08 -7.41
N ASP A 74 7.34 -23.11 -8.00
CA ASP A 74 6.95 -23.17 -9.41
C ASP A 74 5.44 -23.36 -9.59
N ILE A 75 4.95 -23.15 -10.81
CA ILE A 75 3.52 -23.24 -11.13
C ILE A 75 2.96 -24.66 -10.89
N PRO A 76 3.63 -25.76 -11.27
CA PRO A 76 3.17 -27.12 -10.99
C PRO A 76 2.94 -27.36 -9.49
N GLN A 77 3.84 -26.89 -8.62
CA GLN A 77 3.71 -27.03 -7.17
C GLN A 77 2.51 -26.24 -6.64
N ILE A 78 2.31 -25.00 -7.13
CA ILE A 78 1.13 -24.19 -6.78
C ILE A 78 -0.14 -24.95 -7.15
N ILE A 79 -0.25 -25.46 -8.39
CA ILE A 79 -1.43 -26.18 -8.87
C ILE A 79 -1.65 -27.47 -8.06
N THR A 80 -0.58 -28.21 -7.77
CA THR A 80 -0.67 -29.45 -6.97
C THR A 80 -1.21 -29.14 -5.58
N THR A 81 -0.76 -28.07 -4.94
CA THR A 81 -1.27 -27.66 -3.64
C THR A 81 -2.71 -27.17 -3.74
N ALA A 82 -3.03 -26.39 -4.79
CA ALA A 82 -4.37 -25.84 -5.00
C ALA A 82 -5.46 -26.90 -5.32
N ARG A 83 -5.04 -28.08 -5.73
CA ARG A 83 -5.94 -29.23 -5.96
C ARG A 83 -6.16 -30.11 -4.74
N LYS A 84 -5.45 -29.87 -3.65
CA LYS A 84 -5.71 -30.58 -2.39
C LYS A 84 -7.05 -30.13 -1.81
N PHE A 85 -7.69 -31.02 -1.07
CA PHE A 85 -8.85 -30.66 -0.27
C PHE A 85 -8.41 -30.12 1.10
N PRO A 86 -9.15 -29.16 1.67
CA PRO A 86 -8.84 -28.67 3.01
C PRO A 86 -8.98 -29.79 4.04
N MET A 87 -8.17 -29.72 5.07
CA MET A 87 -8.22 -30.64 6.21
C MET A 87 -8.97 -29.95 7.36
N MET A 88 -9.97 -30.59 7.94
CA MET A 88 -10.72 -30.08 9.10
C MET A 88 -11.38 -28.70 8.88
N GLY A 89 -11.87 -28.43 7.68
CA GLY A 89 -12.52 -27.17 7.32
C GLY A 89 -13.05 -27.17 5.89
N ASP A 90 -13.78 -26.11 5.51
CA ASP A 90 -14.42 -25.99 4.21
C ASP A 90 -13.53 -25.30 3.16
N GLN A 91 -12.48 -24.61 3.59
CA GLN A 91 -11.64 -23.79 2.73
C GLN A 91 -10.15 -23.94 3.04
N GLN A 92 -9.32 -23.78 2.01
CA GLN A 92 -7.89 -23.59 2.14
C GLN A 92 -7.46 -22.27 1.47
N LEU A 93 -6.43 -21.64 2.03
CA LEU A 93 -5.80 -20.43 1.51
C LEU A 93 -4.43 -20.75 0.96
N ILE A 94 -4.17 -20.29 -0.25
CA ILE A 94 -2.84 -20.31 -0.85
C ILE A 94 -2.49 -18.90 -1.27
N VAL A 95 -1.44 -18.34 -0.71
CA VAL A 95 -0.90 -17.02 -1.08
C VAL A 95 0.46 -17.19 -1.71
N VAL A 96 0.64 -16.61 -2.88
CA VAL A 96 1.93 -16.54 -3.56
C VAL A 96 2.40 -15.09 -3.53
N LYS A 97 3.26 -14.76 -2.55
CA LYS A 97 3.91 -13.45 -2.42
C LYS A 97 5.02 -13.32 -3.48
N GLU A 98 5.26 -12.09 -3.95
CA GLU A 98 6.25 -11.83 -5.01
C GLU A 98 6.03 -12.73 -6.25
N ALA A 99 4.79 -12.91 -6.66
CA ALA A 99 4.43 -13.83 -7.73
C ALA A 99 5.12 -13.52 -9.07
N GLN A 100 5.63 -12.29 -9.29
CA GLN A 100 6.43 -11.92 -10.45
C GLN A 100 7.74 -12.71 -10.57
N ASP A 101 8.21 -13.28 -9.48
CA ASP A 101 9.50 -14.01 -9.39
C ASP A 101 9.34 -15.54 -9.45
N ILE A 102 8.14 -16.06 -9.74
CA ILE A 102 7.91 -17.49 -9.94
C ILE A 102 8.85 -18.00 -11.06
N LYS A 103 9.59 -19.06 -10.77
CA LYS A 103 10.70 -19.55 -11.58
C LYS A 103 10.34 -19.89 -13.03
N ASP A 104 9.11 -20.29 -13.27
CA ASP A 104 8.69 -20.84 -14.57
C ASP A 104 7.56 -20.03 -15.25
N TRP A 105 7.40 -18.76 -14.90
CA TRP A 105 6.50 -17.82 -15.61
C TRP A 105 6.73 -17.76 -17.13
N LYS A 106 7.94 -18.08 -17.58
CA LYS A 106 8.30 -18.04 -19.01
C LYS A 106 8.18 -19.41 -19.70
N LYS A 107 7.90 -20.48 -18.95
CA LYS A 107 7.77 -21.82 -19.53
C LYS A 107 6.35 -22.03 -20.06
N THR A 108 6.22 -22.26 -21.36
CA THR A 108 4.93 -22.45 -22.03
C THR A 108 4.09 -23.52 -21.36
N GLN A 109 4.69 -24.69 -21.05
CA GLN A 109 3.99 -25.79 -20.43
C GLN A 109 3.41 -25.44 -19.06
N SER A 110 4.16 -24.72 -18.22
CA SER A 110 3.70 -24.25 -16.89
C SER A 110 2.57 -23.28 -17.01
N ILE A 111 2.66 -22.31 -17.94
CA ILE A 111 1.59 -21.35 -18.20
C ILE A 111 0.33 -22.05 -18.71
N GLU A 112 0.46 -23.04 -19.60
CA GLU A 112 -0.71 -23.80 -20.09
C GLU A 112 -1.39 -24.60 -18.98
N ALA A 113 -0.60 -25.22 -18.08
CA ALA A 113 -1.14 -25.89 -16.90
C ALA A 113 -1.89 -24.92 -15.98
N LEU A 114 -1.32 -23.73 -15.73
CA LEU A 114 -1.99 -22.69 -14.96
C LEU A 114 -3.29 -22.24 -15.64
N LEU A 115 -3.26 -21.95 -16.94
CA LEU A 115 -4.45 -21.56 -17.70
C LEU A 115 -5.56 -22.62 -17.66
N HIS A 116 -5.17 -23.89 -17.60
CA HIS A 116 -6.15 -24.99 -17.44
C HIS A 116 -6.77 -24.97 -16.03
N TYR A 117 -5.95 -24.80 -14.98
CA TYR A 117 -6.44 -24.70 -13.61
C TYR A 117 -7.37 -23.48 -13.41
N LEU A 118 -6.99 -22.31 -13.96
CA LEU A 118 -7.78 -21.09 -13.86
C LEU A 118 -9.19 -21.19 -14.44
N LYS A 119 -9.42 -22.08 -15.41
CA LYS A 119 -10.76 -22.30 -16.01
C LYS A 119 -11.68 -23.15 -15.13
N THR A 120 -11.09 -24.05 -14.35
CA THR A 120 -11.82 -24.97 -13.47
C THR A 120 -11.12 -25.07 -12.11
N PRO A 121 -11.09 -23.98 -11.34
CA PRO A 121 -10.47 -23.96 -10.03
C PRO A 121 -11.25 -24.82 -9.03
N VAL A 122 -10.56 -25.31 -8.01
CA VAL A 122 -11.22 -26.02 -6.90
C VAL A 122 -11.97 -25.01 -6.05
N PRO A 123 -13.29 -25.13 -5.85
CA PRO A 123 -14.10 -24.11 -5.15
C PRO A 123 -13.73 -23.92 -3.68
N SER A 124 -13.19 -24.96 -3.03
CA SER A 124 -12.73 -24.88 -1.63
C SER A 124 -11.35 -24.25 -1.47
N THR A 125 -10.68 -23.88 -2.58
CA THR A 125 -9.36 -23.24 -2.57
C THR A 125 -9.47 -21.79 -2.95
N ILE A 126 -8.93 -20.92 -2.09
CA ILE A 126 -8.73 -19.51 -2.39
C ILE A 126 -7.25 -19.30 -2.70
N LEU A 127 -6.95 -19.01 -3.97
CA LEU A 127 -5.60 -18.80 -4.48
C LEU A 127 -5.37 -17.32 -4.75
N VAL A 128 -4.43 -16.72 -4.03
CA VAL A 128 -4.09 -15.29 -4.12
C VAL A 128 -2.69 -15.14 -4.68
N PHE A 129 -2.57 -14.50 -5.83
CA PHE A 129 -1.29 -14.06 -6.40
C PHE A 129 -1.06 -12.60 -6.06
N ALA A 130 0.00 -12.29 -5.31
CA ALA A 130 0.51 -10.94 -5.08
C ALA A 130 1.67 -10.67 -6.04
N TYR A 131 1.34 -10.09 -7.21
CA TYR A 131 2.27 -9.78 -8.29
C TYR A 131 2.67 -8.31 -8.21
N GLN A 132 3.78 -8.03 -7.54
CA GLN A 132 4.19 -6.68 -7.14
C GLN A 132 5.16 -6.02 -8.13
N HIS A 133 5.37 -4.70 -7.95
CA HIS A 133 6.34 -3.83 -8.65
C HIS A 133 6.05 -3.53 -10.12
N LYS A 134 5.14 -4.23 -10.77
CA LYS A 134 4.77 -3.97 -12.17
C LYS A 134 3.36 -4.45 -12.47
N PRO A 135 2.67 -3.84 -13.43
CA PRO A 135 1.40 -4.36 -13.91
C PRO A 135 1.60 -5.62 -14.75
N LEU A 136 0.58 -6.48 -14.79
CA LEU A 136 0.55 -7.62 -15.70
C LEU A 136 0.32 -7.11 -17.14
N ASP A 137 1.06 -7.65 -18.13
CA ASP A 137 0.83 -7.31 -19.55
C ASP A 137 -0.57 -7.76 -19.97
N LYS A 138 -1.47 -6.79 -20.16
CA LYS A 138 -2.88 -7.00 -20.55
C LYS A 138 -3.06 -7.73 -21.88
N ARG A 139 -2.03 -7.73 -22.75
CA ARG A 139 -2.04 -8.42 -24.04
C ARG A 139 -1.75 -9.91 -23.92
N SER A 140 -1.18 -10.34 -22.79
CA SER A 140 -0.80 -11.73 -22.56
C SER A 140 -2.01 -12.66 -22.54
N LYS A 141 -1.82 -13.92 -22.95
CA LYS A 141 -2.83 -14.98 -22.87
C LYS A 141 -3.29 -15.19 -21.43
N LEU A 142 -2.37 -15.07 -20.46
CA LEU A 142 -2.64 -15.18 -19.04
C LEU A 142 -3.59 -14.08 -18.57
N ALA A 143 -3.32 -12.81 -18.88
CA ALA A 143 -4.18 -11.68 -18.49
C ALA A 143 -5.60 -11.86 -19.01
N LYS A 144 -5.75 -12.26 -20.28
CA LYS A 144 -7.07 -12.48 -20.91
C LYS A 144 -7.89 -13.58 -20.23
N VAL A 145 -7.25 -14.61 -19.69
CA VAL A 145 -7.92 -15.67 -18.94
C VAL A 145 -8.24 -15.20 -17.53
N LEU A 146 -7.27 -14.62 -16.82
CA LEU A 146 -7.47 -14.09 -15.46
C LEU A 146 -8.63 -13.10 -15.39
N THR A 147 -8.75 -12.18 -16.35
CA THR A 147 -9.87 -11.22 -16.42
C THR A 147 -11.25 -11.89 -16.45
N LYS A 148 -11.33 -13.13 -16.95
CA LYS A 148 -12.60 -13.87 -17.06
C LYS A 148 -12.85 -14.84 -15.90
N THR A 149 -11.82 -15.25 -15.19
CA THR A 149 -11.85 -16.37 -14.25
C THR A 149 -11.43 -16.02 -12.83
N SER A 150 -11.00 -14.78 -12.59
CA SER A 150 -10.51 -14.34 -11.30
C SER A 150 -10.95 -12.94 -10.96
N ILE A 151 -10.88 -12.58 -9.69
CA ILE A 151 -10.91 -11.19 -9.26
C ILE A 151 -9.50 -10.61 -9.49
N MET A 152 -9.41 -9.67 -10.44
CA MET A 152 -8.17 -8.94 -10.71
C MET A 152 -8.22 -7.56 -10.09
N MET A 153 -7.11 -7.13 -9.50
CA MET A 153 -6.93 -5.76 -9.03
C MET A 153 -5.60 -5.20 -9.56
N GLU A 154 -5.67 -4.08 -10.26
CA GLU A 154 -4.49 -3.33 -10.68
C GLU A 154 -4.22 -2.19 -9.68
N SER A 155 -3.19 -2.35 -8.86
CA SER A 155 -2.76 -1.34 -7.89
C SER A 155 -1.80 -0.33 -8.55
N LYS A 156 -2.31 0.84 -8.89
CA LYS A 156 -1.55 1.91 -9.53
C LYS A 156 -0.78 2.72 -8.51
N LYS A 157 0.36 3.27 -8.94
CA LYS A 157 1.15 4.20 -8.13
C LYS A 157 0.34 5.46 -7.80
N ILE A 158 0.42 5.90 -6.56
CA ILE A 158 -0.15 7.18 -6.11
C ILE A 158 0.82 8.32 -6.41
N TYR A 159 0.30 9.39 -7.02
CA TYR A 159 1.05 10.61 -7.31
C TYR A 159 0.97 11.61 -6.15
N ASP A 160 1.91 12.56 -6.11
CA ASP A 160 2.07 13.51 -4.99
C ASP A 160 0.80 14.31 -4.70
N ASN A 161 0.04 14.70 -5.72
CA ASN A 161 -1.23 15.42 -5.56
C ASN A 161 -2.36 14.56 -4.94
N GLN A 162 -2.19 13.24 -4.88
CA GLN A 162 -3.16 12.29 -4.32
C GLN A 162 -2.84 11.91 -2.88
N ILE A 163 -1.64 12.28 -2.37
CA ILE A 163 -1.20 11.88 -1.03
C ILE A 163 -2.07 12.52 0.07
N GLY A 164 -2.34 13.82 -0.02
CA GLY A 164 -3.19 14.52 0.95
C GLY A 164 -4.60 13.92 1.07
N PRO A 165 -5.33 13.75 -0.04
CA PRO A 165 -6.61 13.03 -0.05
C PRO A 165 -6.51 11.60 0.50
N TRP A 166 -5.43 10.86 0.20
CA TRP A 166 -5.21 9.52 0.74
C TRP A 166 -5.05 9.53 2.26
N ILE A 167 -4.21 10.44 2.80
CA ILE A 167 -4.04 10.62 4.25
C ILE A 167 -5.38 10.88 4.93
N GLN A 168 -6.18 11.82 4.40
CA GLN A 168 -7.50 12.14 4.94
C GLN A 168 -8.42 10.91 4.94
N SER A 169 -8.42 10.14 3.87
CA SER A 169 -9.20 8.92 3.77
C SER A 169 -8.75 7.86 4.78
N TYR A 170 -7.44 7.68 4.94
CA TYR A 170 -6.88 6.72 5.90
C TYR A 170 -7.20 7.11 7.34
N LEU A 171 -7.10 8.40 7.70
CA LEU A 171 -7.52 8.93 9.01
C LEU A 171 -9.00 8.63 9.31
N ASN A 172 -9.87 8.80 8.31
CA ASN A 172 -11.30 8.51 8.46
C ASN A 172 -11.54 7.02 8.80
N THR A 173 -10.75 6.08 8.25
CA THR A 173 -10.86 4.65 8.61
C THR A 173 -10.53 4.38 10.07
N LYS A 174 -9.74 5.25 10.70
CA LYS A 174 -9.35 5.18 12.12
C LYS A 174 -10.21 6.07 13.03
N SER A 175 -11.22 6.75 12.48
CA SER A 175 -12.03 7.76 13.19
C SER A 175 -11.17 8.88 13.79
N LEU A 176 -10.12 9.29 13.07
CA LEU A 176 -9.23 10.38 13.41
C LEU A 176 -9.46 11.59 12.50
N THR A 177 -9.15 12.77 13.01
CA THR A 177 -9.13 14.02 12.27
C THR A 177 -7.76 14.68 12.39
N MET A 178 -7.32 15.35 11.33
CA MET A 178 -6.05 16.07 11.29
C MET A 178 -6.25 17.40 10.58
N ASN A 179 -5.60 18.45 11.10
CA ASN A 179 -5.67 19.75 10.44
C ASN A 179 -4.88 19.73 9.11
N GLN A 180 -5.18 20.70 8.24
CA GLN A 180 -4.58 20.77 6.90
C GLN A 180 -3.04 20.88 6.93
N LYS A 181 -2.48 21.56 7.93
CA LYS A 181 -1.03 21.72 8.08
C LYS A 181 -0.37 20.39 8.45
N GLY A 182 -1.00 19.59 9.30
CA GLY A 182 -0.53 18.24 9.63
C GLY A 182 -0.51 17.31 8.42
N ILE A 183 -1.58 17.34 7.60
CA ILE A 183 -1.64 16.59 6.34
C ILE A 183 -0.49 16.99 5.41
N MET A 184 -0.28 18.31 5.24
CA MET A 184 0.79 18.84 4.40
C MET A 184 2.18 18.42 4.92
N MET A 185 2.38 18.47 6.24
CA MET A 185 3.63 18.08 6.89
C MET A 185 3.95 16.59 6.68
N LEU A 186 2.98 15.69 6.81
CA LEU A 186 3.17 14.27 6.51
C LEU A 186 3.44 14.04 5.01
N SER A 187 2.67 14.72 4.13
CA SER A 187 2.83 14.59 2.68
C SER A 187 4.22 15.03 2.20
N GLU A 188 4.72 16.16 2.69
CA GLU A 188 6.02 16.72 2.28
C GLU A 188 7.20 15.90 2.82
N ASN A 189 7.10 15.35 4.03
CA ASN A 189 8.21 14.67 4.68
C ASN A 189 8.29 13.17 4.37
N ILE A 190 7.18 12.53 4.11
CA ILE A 190 7.14 11.09 3.83
C ILE A 190 6.98 10.82 2.33
N GLY A 191 6.29 11.73 1.62
CA GLY A 191 6.00 11.56 0.20
C GLY A 191 5.00 10.43 -0.04
N ASN A 192 5.15 9.75 -1.18
CA ASN A 192 4.22 8.72 -1.65
C ASN A 192 4.47 7.31 -1.09
N ASN A 193 5.21 7.18 0.00
CA ASN A 193 5.38 5.89 0.68
C ASN A 193 4.18 5.59 1.60
N LEU A 194 3.13 4.98 1.05
CA LEU A 194 1.89 4.71 1.77
C LEU A 194 2.07 3.78 2.97
N GLN A 195 3.00 2.83 2.89
CA GLN A 195 3.31 1.93 4.00
C GLN A 195 3.88 2.70 5.20
N ARG A 196 4.75 3.66 4.94
CA ARG A 196 5.30 4.52 5.99
C ARG A 196 4.25 5.49 6.49
N LEU A 197 3.47 6.13 5.62
CA LEU A 197 2.37 7.01 5.99
C LEU A 197 1.36 6.32 6.91
N SER A 198 0.91 5.11 6.53
CA SER A 198 -0.03 4.34 7.36
C SER A 198 0.55 4.01 8.72
N SER A 199 1.81 3.56 8.77
CA SER A 199 2.49 3.22 10.03
C SER A 199 2.63 4.43 10.97
N GLU A 200 2.93 5.63 10.42
CA GLU A 200 3.02 6.84 11.20
C GLU A 200 1.64 7.30 11.71
N ILE A 201 0.60 7.20 10.88
CA ILE A 201 -0.77 7.51 11.30
C ILE A 201 -1.26 6.51 12.35
N ASP A 202 -0.93 5.23 12.23
CA ASP A 202 -1.27 4.21 13.21
C ASP A 202 -0.59 4.49 14.57
N LYS A 203 0.65 4.96 14.58
CA LYS A 203 1.33 5.42 15.82
C LYS A 203 0.63 6.62 16.43
N LEU A 204 0.21 7.59 15.62
CA LEU A 204 -0.59 8.73 16.10
C LEU A 204 -1.90 8.24 16.73
N ALA A 205 -2.59 7.30 16.11
CA ALA A 205 -3.84 6.73 16.61
C ALA A 205 -3.72 6.12 18.03
N LEU A 206 -2.55 5.58 18.37
CA LEU A 206 -2.28 5.00 19.69
C LEU A 206 -2.06 6.05 20.79
N ASN A 207 -1.67 7.27 20.41
CA ASN A 207 -1.23 8.33 21.33
C ASN A 207 -2.20 9.52 21.42
N ILE A 208 -3.21 9.58 20.56
CA ILE A 208 -4.17 10.66 20.49
C ILE A 208 -5.48 10.25 21.16
N THR A 209 -6.02 11.14 21.97
CA THR A 209 -7.31 10.93 22.61
C THR A 209 -8.42 10.95 21.58
N LYS A 210 -9.37 10.02 21.69
CA LYS A 210 -10.50 9.91 20.76
C LYS A 210 -11.28 11.22 20.67
N GLY A 211 -11.43 11.73 19.44
CA GLY A 211 -12.11 13.01 19.16
C GLY A 211 -11.21 14.23 19.19
N GLN A 212 -9.93 14.09 19.52
CA GLN A 212 -8.94 15.17 19.42
C GLN A 212 -8.44 15.31 17.98
N GLU A 213 -8.35 16.55 17.47
CA GLU A 213 -7.75 16.82 16.18
C GLU A 213 -6.22 16.74 16.27
N ILE A 214 -5.61 16.06 15.32
CA ILE A 214 -4.16 15.94 15.20
C ILE A 214 -3.62 17.22 14.56
N ASP A 215 -2.65 17.85 15.21
CA ASP A 215 -1.96 19.05 14.76
C ASP A 215 -0.45 18.79 14.54
N GLU A 216 0.28 19.82 14.16
CA GLU A 216 1.71 19.78 13.90
C GLU A 216 2.53 19.34 15.11
N GLN A 217 2.10 19.70 16.34
CA GLN A 217 2.82 19.31 17.56
C GLN A 217 2.72 17.82 17.82
N HIS A 218 1.58 17.22 17.59
CA HIS A 218 1.39 15.78 17.68
C HIS A 218 2.30 15.05 16.70
N ILE A 219 2.42 15.54 15.46
CA ILE A 219 3.31 14.95 14.44
C ILE A 219 4.77 15.07 14.87
N GLN A 220 5.20 16.22 15.35
CA GLN A 220 6.57 16.42 15.84
C GLN A 220 6.90 15.48 17.01
N ASN A 221 5.98 15.32 17.95
CA ASN A 221 6.20 14.53 19.15
C ASN A 221 6.18 13.03 18.90
N TYR A 222 5.29 12.53 18.07
CA TYR A 222 5.03 11.09 17.93
C TYR A 222 5.60 10.48 16.64
N VAL A 223 5.71 11.26 15.57
CA VAL A 223 6.27 10.80 14.31
C VAL A 223 7.76 11.10 14.20
N GLY A 224 8.25 12.04 15.01
CA GLY A 224 9.66 12.46 14.99
C GLY A 224 10.04 13.14 13.68
N ILE A 225 9.06 13.60 12.94
CA ILE A 225 9.29 14.44 11.77
C ILE A 225 9.54 15.85 12.31
N ASN A 226 10.78 16.13 12.56
CA ASN A 226 11.23 17.51 12.52
C ASN A 226 11.05 17.95 11.08
N ARG A 227 10.41 19.11 10.89
CA ARG A 227 10.27 19.70 9.57
C ARG A 227 11.66 19.70 8.91
N ASP A 228 11.86 18.85 7.91
CA ASP A 228 13.08 18.89 7.12
C ASP A 228 13.04 20.19 6.31
N TYR A 229 13.77 21.19 6.78
CA TYR A 229 13.96 22.40 5.99
C TYR A 229 14.88 22.11 4.83
N ASN A 230 14.59 22.70 3.67
CA ASN A 230 15.42 22.63 2.49
C ASN A 230 16.02 24.01 2.15
N ILE A 231 17.01 24.01 1.28
CA ILE A 231 17.71 25.24 0.88
C ILE A 231 16.78 26.28 0.24
N PHE A 232 15.77 25.83 -0.52
CA PHE A 232 14.82 26.73 -1.17
C PHE A 232 13.93 27.47 -0.16
N GLU A 233 13.59 26.82 0.96
CA GLU A 233 12.88 27.49 2.05
C GLU A 233 13.75 28.52 2.75
N LEU A 234 15.05 28.25 2.92
CA LEU A 234 15.99 29.22 3.45
C LEU A 234 16.12 30.43 2.53
N GLN A 235 16.31 30.21 1.23
CA GLN A 235 16.36 31.26 0.21
C GLN A 235 15.09 32.11 0.24
N LYS A 236 13.91 31.48 0.28
CA LYS A 236 12.62 32.15 0.36
C LYS A 236 12.46 32.96 1.64
N ALA A 237 12.83 32.41 2.80
CA ALA A 237 12.79 33.12 4.07
C ALA A 237 13.68 34.38 4.05
N LEU A 238 14.89 34.26 3.52
CA LEU A 238 15.83 35.36 3.36
C LEU A 238 15.28 36.43 2.39
N SER A 239 14.73 36.04 1.25
CA SER A 239 14.16 36.95 0.25
C SER A 239 12.98 37.76 0.76
N PHE A 240 12.17 37.19 1.64
CA PHE A 240 11.01 37.86 2.26
C PHE A 240 11.35 38.56 3.59
N GLY A 241 12.61 38.54 4.04
CA GLY A 241 13.03 39.14 5.30
C GLY A 241 12.51 38.43 6.55
N ASP A 242 12.04 37.19 6.42
CA ASP A 242 11.63 36.37 7.57
C ASP A 242 12.84 35.74 8.26
N PHE A 243 13.57 36.58 8.97
CA PHE A 243 14.80 36.17 9.67
C PHE A 243 14.53 35.15 10.78
N SER A 244 13.36 35.22 11.43
CA SER A 244 12.98 34.23 12.45
C SER A 244 12.90 32.82 11.88
N LYS A 245 12.29 32.67 10.71
CA LYS A 245 12.22 31.42 9.99
C LYS A 245 13.60 31.00 9.44
N ALA A 246 14.37 31.93 8.88
CA ALA A 246 15.69 31.67 8.36
C ALA A 246 16.64 31.14 9.46
N PHE A 247 16.63 31.69 10.67
CA PHE A 247 17.41 31.20 11.79
C PHE A 247 17.03 29.78 12.20
N LYS A 248 15.74 29.45 12.27
CA LYS A 248 15.28 28.08 12.55
C LYS A 248 15.77 27.07 11.50
N ILE A 249 15.78 27.48 10.24
CA ILE A 249 16.27 26.62 9.15
C ILE A 249 17.79 26.40 9.28
N ILE A 250 18.55 27.45 9.58
CA ILE A 250 20.00 27.34 9.78
C ILE A 250 20.32 26.45 10.98
N GLU A 251 19.64 26.63 12.10
CA GLU A 251 19.76 25.77 13.27
C GLU A 251 19.48 24.29 12.91
N TYR A 252 18.42 24.04 12.17
CA TYR A 252 18.13 22.69 11.68
C TYR A 252 19.27 22.14 10.80
N PHE A 253 19.85 22.95 9.89
CA PHE A 253 20.98 22.52 9.05
C PHE A 253 22.22 22.21 9.87
N THR A 254 22.50 22.99 10.91
CA THR A 254 23.65 22.73 11.79
C THR A 254 23.51 21.45 12.61
N LEU A 255 22.30 21.07 12.97
CA LEU A 255 21.99 19.82 13.65
C LEU A 255 21.96 18.61 12.70
N ASN A 256 21.86 18.83 11.38
CA ASN A 256 21.75 17.80 10.35
C ASN A 256 22.79 17.96 9.23
N LEU A 257 24.04 18.14 9.58
CA LEU A 257 25.16 18.41 8.64
C LEU A 257 25.36 17.31 7.58
N THR A 258 25.02 16.07 7.89
CA THR A 258 25.13 14.95 6.94
C THR A 258 24.17 15.09 5.77
N LYS A 259 22.96 15.60 6.03
CA LYS A 259 21.93 15.85 5.00
C LYS A 259 22.13 17.22 4.32
N ASN A 260 22.66 18.20 5.07
CA ASN A 260 22.82 19.58 4.65
C ASN A 260 24.28 20.01 4.83
N PRO A 261 25.22 19.56 3.98
CA PRO A 261 26.61 19.92 4.10
C PRO A 261 26.80 21.44 3.98
N PHE A 262 27.49 22.05 4.94
CA PHE A 262 27.64 23.49 5.06
C PHE A 262 28.20 24.16 3.78
N VAL A 263 29.20 23.53 3.16
CA VAL A 263 29.81 24.02 1.93
C VAL A 263 28.82 24.08 0.78
N LEU A 264 27.98 23.03 0.66
CA LEU A 264 26.96 22.96 -0.38
C LEU A 264 25.83 23.99 -0.14
N THR A 265 25.44 24.16 1.12
CA THR A 265 24.40 25.15 1.51
C THR A 265 24.87 26.57 1.16
N ILE A 266 26.13 26.93 1.48
CA ILE A 266 26.70 28.25 1.13
C ILE A 266 26.78 28.42 -0.39
N ALA A 267 27.25 27.41 -1.12
CA ALA A 267 27.35 27.49 -2.57
C ALA A 267 25.96 27.72 -3.23
N GLN A 268 24.93 27.06 -2.73
CA GLN A 268 23.56 27.23 -3.22
C GLN A 268 22.94 28.57 -2.84
N LEU A 269 23.30 29.14 -1.67
CA LEU A 269 22.89 30.50 -1.29
C LEU A 269 23.57 31.55 -2.13
N PHE A 270 24.85 31.34 -2.48
CA PHE A 270 25.62 32.29 -3.29
C PHE A 270 25.16 32.32 -4.76
N ALA A 271 24.61 31.19 -5.25
CA ALA A 271 24.09 31.07 -6.60
C ALA A 271 22.66 31.63 -6.76
N TYR A 272 22.01 32.00 -5.65
CA TYR A 272 20.65 32.56 -5.60
C TYR A 272 20.67 34.09 -5.66
#